data_5fc1f8c4a37c03c25e08a08f82bd3ba6
#
_entry.id   5fc1f8c4a37c03c25e08a08f82bd3ba6
#
_cell.length_a   1.000
_cell.length_b   1.000
_cell.length_c   1.000
_cell.angle_alpha   90.00
_cell.angle_beta   90.00
_cell.angle_gamma   90.00
#
_symmetry.space_group_name_H-M   'P 1'
#
loop_
_entity.id
_entity.type
_entity.pdbx_description
1 polymer ?
#
loop_
_entity_poly.entity_id
_entity_poly.type
_entity_poly.pdbx_seq_one_letter_code
_entity_poly.pdbx_strand_id
1 'polypeptide(L)'
;ISGTTVKRASLYNADQIEKLDLRIGDTVFVEKGGEIIPKITGVNITKRTIRNSPIEFLIECPECYSKLIREDGEALHYCKNDQHCPPQQIGKIQHFIGRKAMDIEGLGSETVGLLFNKGIIKNILDLYKLQKEQILPLVRMAEKSVSNLLEGVLKSKAKPFHKVLFGLG
;
A
#
# COMPACT_ATOMS: atom_id res chain seq x y z
N ILE A 1 -26.54 4.81 -2.62
CA ILE A 1 -26.48 5.06 -4.06
C ILE A 1 -26.73 3.72 -4.76
N SER A 2 -27.70 3.67 -5.67
CA SER A 2 -28.05 2.44 -6.42
C SER A 2 -28.23 1.19 -5.54
N GLY A 3 -28.93 1.34 -4.40
CA GLY A 3 -29.21 0.24 -3.47
C GLY A 3 -28.04 -0.16 -2.56
N THR A 4 -26.88 0.50 -2.65
CA THR A 4 -25.72 0.23 -1.79
C THR A 4 -25.44 1.36 -0.82
N THR A 5 -25.01 1.03 0.41
CA THR A 5 -24.55 2.00 1.39
C THR A 5 -23.09 2.35 1.10
N VAL A 6 -22.82 3.62 0.80
CA VAL A 6 -21.45 4.13 0.61
C VAL A 6 -20.90 4.61 1.94
N LYS A 7 -19.85 3.96 2.43
CA LYS A 7 -19.18 4.32 3.68
C LYS A 7 -17.94 5.20 3.47
N ARG A 8 -17.35 5.17 2.26
CA ARG A 8 -16.14 5.92 1.92
C ARG A 8 -16.25 6.42 0.49
N ALA A 9 -15.78 7.64 0.25
CA ALA A 9 -15.65 8.24 -1.06
C ALA A 9 -14.24 8.82 -1.23
N SER A 10 -13.72 8.83 -2.45
CA SER A 10 -12.38 9.36 -2.72
C SER A 10 -12.37 10.89 -2.65
N LEU A 11 -11.33 11.44 -2.01
CA LEU A 11 -10.97 12.86 -2.04
C LEU A 11 -9.95 13.18 -3.15
N TYR A 12 -9.48 12.17 -3.86
CA TYR A 12 -8.49 12.17 -4.95
C TYR A 12 -7.12 12.73 -4.56
N ASN A 13 -6.98 14.04 -4.37
CA ASN A 13 -5.72 14.73 -4.11
C ASN A 13 -5.94 16.08 -3.42
N ALA A 14 -4.86 16.77 -3.08
CA ALA A 14 -4.90 18.06 -2.39
C ALA A 14 -5.65 19.12 -3.19
N ASP A 15 -5.46 19.18 -4.51
CA ASP A 15 -6.10 20.20 -5.37
C ASP A 15 -7.62 20.06 -5.37
N GLN A 16 -8.12 18.82 -5.33
CA GLN A 16 -9.57 18.60 -5.28
C GLN A 16 -10.16 18.96 -3.92
N ILE A 17 -9.42 18.74 -2.84
CA ILE A 17 -9.82 19.16 -1.48
C ILE A 17 -9.90 20.67 -1.41
N GLU A 18 -8.88 21.36 -1.91
CA GLU A 18 -8.82 22.84 -1.96
C GLU A 18 -9.91 23.42 -2.86
N LYS A 19 -10.05 22.91 -4.09
CA LYS A 19 -11.06 23.35 -5.06
C LYS A 19 -12.49 23.28 -4.51
N LEU A 20 -12.79 22.27 -3.71
CA LEU A 20 -14.11 22.08 -3.10
C LEU A 20 -14.23 22.77 -1.74
N ASP A 21 -13.17 23.39 -1.21
CA ASP A 21 -13.09 23.91 0.15
C ASP A 21 -13.67 22.92 1.16
N LEU A 22 -13.21 21.64 1.07
CA LEU A 22 -13.71 20.56 1.91
C LEU A 22 -13.28 20.77 3.35
N ARG A 23 -14.25 20.59 4.28
CA ARG A 23 -14.02 20.69 5.73
C ARG A 23 -14.51 19.46 6.46
N ILE A 24 -13.85 19.15 7.57
CA ILE A 24 -14.30 18.06 8.44
C ILE A 24 -15.69 18.39 8.98
N GLY A 25 -16.63 17.46 8.85
CA GLY A 25 -18.02 17.64 9.25
C GLY A 25 -18.94 18.19 8.15
N ASP A 26 -18.42 18.45 6.94
CA ASP A 26 -19.26 18.89 5.83
C ASP A 26 -20.26 17.81 5.40
N THR A 27 -21.43 18.25 4.96
CA THR A 27 -22.36 17.45 4.18
C THR A 27 -21.97 17.55 2.71
N VAL A 28 -21.65 16.41 2.08
CA VAL A 28 -21.12 16.37 0.72
C VAL A 28 -22.06 15.69 -0.26
N PHE A 29 -21.98 16.08 -1.52
CA PHE A 29 -22.59 15.35 -2.63
C PHE A 29 -21.64 14.27 -3.12
N VAL A 30 -22.16 13.05 -3.26
CA VAL A 30 -21.38 11.88 -3.69
C VAL A 30 -22.01 11.30 -4.93
N GLU A 31 -21.21 11.11 -5.96
CA GLU A 31 -21.60 10.41 -7.18
C GLU A 31 -20.82 9.11 -7.32
N LYS A 32 -21.50 8.12 -7.89
CA LYS A 32 -20.89 6.89 -8.39
C LYS A 32 -20.90 7.00 -9.90
N GLY A 33 -19.84 7.58 -10.48
CA GLY A 33 -19.65 7.62 -11.93
C GLY A 33 -19.51 6.21 -12.52
N GLY A 34 -19.37 6.04 -13.82
CA GLY A 34 -19.21 4.75 -14.50
C GLY A 34 -18.08 3.88 -13.95
N GLU A 35 -17.24 4.43 -13.06
CA GLU A 35 -16.27 3.72 -12.24
C GLU A 35 -16.90 3.29 -10.91
N ILE A 36 -16.42 2.19 -10.37
CA ILE A 36 -16.90 1.56 -9.13
C ILE A 36 -16.64 2.45 -7.90
N ILE A 37 -15.74 3.44 -8.00
CA ILE A 37 -15.27 4.26 -6.89
C ILE A 37 -16.17 5.49 -6.69
N PRO A 38 -16.87 5.64 -5.55
CA PRO A 38 -17.61 6.84 -5.22
C PRO A 38 -16.68 8.04 -5.08
N LYS A 39 -17.07 9.18 -5.65
CA LYS A 39 -16.33 10.45 -5.58
C LYS A 39 -17.18 11.55 -4.98
N ILE A 40 -16.54 12.48 -4.29
CA ILE A 40 -17.17 13.71 -3.82
C ILE A 40 -17.17 14.72 -4.96
N THR A 41 -18.33 15.25 -5.28
CA THR A 41 -18.55 16.22 -6.39
C THR A 41 -18.84 17.62 -5.91
N GLY A 42 -19.19 17.79 -4.64
CA GLY A 42 -19.47 19.11 -4.10
C GLY A 42 -19.79 19.08 -2.60
N VAL A 43 -19.92 20.28 -2.01
CA VAL A 43 -20.24 20.50 -0.62
C VAL A 43 -21.59 21.20 -0.51
N ASN A 44 -22.45 20.76 0.39
CA ASN A 44 -23.67 21.48 0.75
C ASN A 44 -23.36 22.58 1.77
N ILE A 45 -23.02 23.76 1.27
CA ILE A 45 -22.60 24.90 2.09
C ILE A 45 -23.70 25.36 3.03
N THR A 46 -24.99 25.19 2.68
CA THR A 46 -26.10 25.60 3.53
C THR A 46 -26.20 24.80 4.83
N LYS A 47 -25.59 23.60 4.86
CA LYS A 47 -25.50 22.74 6.05
C LYS A 47 -24.17 22.87 6.80
N ARG A 48 -23.24 23.70 6.30
CA ARG A 48 -21.95 23.93 6.95
C ARG A 48 -22.16 24.73 8.25
N THR A 49 -21.46 24.34 9.30
CA THR A 49 -21.49 24.99 10.60
C THR A 49 -20.15 25.63 10.93
N ILE A 50 -20.12 26.54 11.91
CA ILE A 50 -18.89 27.17 12.41
C ILE A 50 -17.89 26.14 12.98
N ARG A 51 -18.34 24.93 13.30
CA ARG A 51 -17.49 23.85 13.81
C ARG A 51 -16.74 23.08 12.73
N ASN A 52 -17.09 23.29 11.44
CA ASN A 52 -16.43 22.61 10.32
C ASN A 52 -15.03 23.20 10.12
N SER A 53 -14.00 22.40 10.34
CA SER A 53 -12.60 22.81 10.18
C SER A 53 -12.03 22.45 8.82
N PRO A 54 -11.15 23.29 8.25
CA PRO A 54 -10.42 22.94 7.02
C PRO A 54 -9.72 21.60 7.13
N ILE A 55 -9.63 20.88 6.01
CA ILE A 55 -8.81 19.68 5.91
C ILE A 55 -7.38 20.13 5.59
N GLU A 56 -6.46 19.86 6.52
CA GLU A 56 -5.03 20.04 6.26
C GLU A 56 -4.49 18.80 5.53
N PHE A 57 -3.91 19.01 4.35
CA PHE A 57 -3.29 17.91 3.62
C PHE A 57 -1.96 17.53 4.27
N LEU A 58 -1.66 16.23 4.29
CA LEU A 58 -0.43 15.72 4.89
C LEU A 58 0.79 16.24 4.14
N ILE A 59 1.75 16.81 4.86
CA ILE A 59 3.04 17.27 4.34
C ILE A 59 4.17 16.26 4.60
N GLU A 60 3.92 15.29 5.49
CA GLU A 60 4.83 14.24 5.85
C GLU A 60 4.20 12.87 5.65
N CYS A 61 5.03 11.89 5.36
CA CYS A 61 4.61 10.50 5.23
C CYS A 61 4.13 9.95 6.58
N PRO A 62 2.91 9.40 6.68
CA PRO A 62 2.40 8.90 7.96
C PRO A 62 3.17 7.68 8.50
N GLU A 63 3.98 7.02 7.68
CA GLU A 63 4.71 5.80 8.04
C GLU A 63 6.16 6.05 8.43
N CYS A 64 6.84 6.97 7.76
CA CYS A 64 8.26 7.21 7.98
C CYS A 64 8.62 8.68 8.28
N TYR A 65 7.61 9.55 8.38
CA TYR A 65 7.72 10.97 8.68
C TYR A 65 8.62 11.79 7.74
N SER A 66 9.07 11.20 6.63
CA SER A 66 9.78 11.93 5.59
C SER A 66 8.84 12.90 4.88
N LYS A 67 9.36 14.07 4.51
CA LYS A 67 8.59 15.07 3.76
C LYS A 67 8.03 14.48 2.48
N LEU A 68 6.74 14.73 2.23
CA LEU A 68 6.11 14.38 0.96
C LEU A 68 6.52 15.40 -0.11
N ILE A 69 6.77 14.92 -1.32
CA ILE A 69 7.18 15.74 -2.46
C ILE A 69 6.11 15.62 -3.54
N ARG A 70 5.76 16.76 -4.12
CA ARG A 70 4.93 16.86 -5.30
C ARG A 70 5.80 17.41 -6.42
N GLU A 71 5.95 16.69 -7.51
CA GLU A 71 6.67 17.14 -8.68
C GLU A 71 5.84 18.18 -9.44
N ASP A 72 6.50 19.09 -10.15
CA ASP A 72 5.82 20.11 -10.93
C ASP A 72 4.94 19.47 -12.01
N GLY A 73 3.67 19.88 -12.04
CA GLY A 73 2.66 19.33 -12.95
C GLY A 73 1.99 18.03 -12.46
N GLU A 74 2.44 17.43 -11.35
CA GLU A 74 1.83 16.23 -10.79
C GLU A 74 0.71 16.60 -9.80
N ALA A 75 -0.35 15.80 -9.77
CA ALA A 75 -1.46 15.99 -8.84
C ALA A 75 -1.23 15.29 -7.48
N LEU A 76 -0.30 14.35 -7.41
CA LEU A 76 -0.09 13.48 -6.26
C LEU A 76 1.17 13.86 -5.48
N HIS A 77 1.12 13.61 -4.18
CA HIS A 77 2.26 13.72 -3.28
C HIS A 77 2.87 12.36 -3.04
N TYR A 78 4.20 12.27 -3.04
CA TYR A 78 4.95 11.03 -2.92
C TYR A 78 5.95 11.09 -1.78
N CYS A 79 6.10 9.97 -1.07
CA CYS A 79 7.21 9.75 -0.17
C CYS A 79 8.42 9.26 -0.97
N LYS A 80 9.50 10.03 -1.00
CA LYS A 80 10.75 9.67 -1.72
C LYS A 80 11.70 8.81 -0.88
N ASN A 81 11.35 8.46 0.35
CA ASN A 81 12.17 7.62 1.22
C ASN A 81 12.01 6.13 0.88
N ASP A 82 12.41 5.76 -0.32
CA ASP A 82 12.26 4.41 -0.85
C ASP A 82 13.19 3.38 -0.19
N GLN A 83 14.21 3.84 0.55
CA GLN A 83 15.18 2.99 1.26
C GLN A 83 14.72 2.58 2.67
N HIS A 84 13.89 3.41 3.33
CA HIS A 84 13.59 3.20 4.75
C HIS A 84 12.08 3.27 5.05
N CYS A 85 11.24 3.63 4.08
CA CYS A 85 9.78 3.66 4.29
C CYS A 85 9.22 2.22 4.29
N PRO A 86 8.65 1.73 5.42
CA PRO A 86 8.24 0.34 5.54
C PRO A 86 7.26 -0.14 4.46
N PRO A 87 6.18 0.59 4.12
CA PRO A 87 5.28 0.18 3.03
C PRO A 87 5.98 0.05 1.67
N GLN A 88 6.96 0.92 1.39
CA GLN A 88 7.68 0.86 0.11
C GLN A 88 8.63 -0.35 0.09
N GLN A 89 9.30 -0.65 1.20
CA GLN A 89 10.14 -1.86 1.31
C GLN A 89 9.30 -3.12 1.16
N ILE A 90 8.17 -3.20 1.86
CA ILE A 90 7.21 -4.30 1.73
C ILE A 90 6.73 -4.41 0.29
N GLY A 91 6.37 -3.29 -0.34
CA GLY A 91 5.93 -3.24 -1.74
C GLY A 91 6.96 -3.76 -2.73
N LYS A 92 8.25 -3.38 -2.56
CA LYS A 92 9.36 -3.91 -3.37
C LYS A 92 9.49 -5.43 -3.24
N ILE A 93 9.41 -5.96 -2.01
CA ILE A 93 9.46 -7.40 -1.76
C ILE A 93 8.25 -8.09 -2.39
N GLN A 94 7.04 -7.54 -2.23
CA GLN A 94 5.81 -8.09 -2.83
C GLN A 94 5.86 -8.09 -4.36
N HIS A 95 6.40 -7.04 -4.97
CA HIS A 95 6.62 -6.99 -6.42
C HIS A 95 7.58 -8.10 -6.87
N PHE A 96 8.70 -8.24 -6.16
CA PHE A 96 9.72 -9.24 -6.46
C PHE A 96 9.19 -10.68 -6.40
N ILE A 97 8.40 -11.02 -5.39
CA ILE A 97 7.83 -12.37 -5.24
C ILE A 97 6.65 -12.64 -6.18
N GLY A 98 6.13 -11.61 -6.83
CA GLY A 98 4.92 -11.68 -7.64
C GLY A 98 5.02 -12.62 -8.85
N ARG A 99 3.86 -13.09 -9.36
CA ARG A 99 3.76 -14.05 -10.49
C ARG A 99 4.48 -13.61 -11.76
N LYS A 100 4.53 -12.31 -12.04
CA LYS A 100 5.22 -11.76 -13.22
C LYS A 100 6.73 -11.70 -13.04
N ALA A 101 7.22 -11.66 -11.80
CA ALA A 101 8.62 -11.65 -11.41
C ALA A 101 9.10 -13.04 -11.01
N MET A 102 9.53 -13.23 -9.78
CA MET A 102 10.14 -14.49 -9.30
C MET A 102 9.13 -15.59 -8.97
N ASP A 103 7.83 -15.25 -8.87
CA ASP A 103 6.73 -16.21 -8.69
C ASP A 103 7.01 -17.20 -7.54
N ILE A 104 7.24 -16.65 -6.35
CA ILE A 104 7.57 -17.43 -5.16
C ILE A 104 6.28 -17.94 -4.50
N GLU A 105 5.97 -19.21 -4.75
CA GLU A 105 4.82 -19.86 -4.14
C GLU A 105 4.95 -19.96 -2.61
N GLY A 106 3.81 -19.89 -1.92
CA GLY A 106 3.76 -19.96 -0.46
C GLY A 106 4.11 -18.67 0.26
N LEU A 107 4.56 -17.62 -0.46
CA LEU A 107 4.90 -16.31 0.07
C LEU A 107 3.91 -15.25 -0.45
N GLY A 108 2.82 -15.05 0.26
CA GLY A 108 1.82 -14.03 -0.06
C GLY A 108 2.11 -12.68 0.60
N SER A 109 1.33 -11.65 0.22
CA SER A 109 1.48 -10.28 0.73
C SER A 109 1.37 -10.18 2.25
N GLU A 110 0.45 -10.94 2.87
CA GLU A 110 0.29 -10.97 4.33
C GLU A 110 1.52 -11.57 5.02
N THR A 111 2.07 -12.64 4.44
CA THR A 111 3.28 -13.30 4.97
C THR A 111 4.49 -12.38 4.88
N VAL A 112 4.67 -11.67 3.76
CA VAL A 112 5.75 -10.67 3.62
C VAL A 112 5.60 -9.59 4.69
N GLY A 113 4.41 -9.03 4.87
CA GLY A 113 4.15 -8.02 5.91
C GLY A 113 4.47 -8.54 7.31
N LEU A 114 4.07 -9.78 7.63
CA LEU A 114 4.36 -10.41 8.92
C LEU A 114 5.87 -10.59 9.15
N LEU A 115 6.59 -11.14 8.17
CA LEU A 115 8.03 -11.36 8.25
C LEU A 115 8.80 -10.04 8.39
N PHE A 116 8.39 -9.02 7.64
CA PHE A 116 8.98 -7.68 7.68
C PHE A 116 8.76 -7.03 9.06
N ASN A 117 7.53 -7.02 9.56
CA ASN A 117 7.18 -6.42 10.85
C ASN A 117 7.83 -7.13 12.04
N LYS A 118 8.15 -8.42 11.89
CA LYS A 118 8.93 -9.19 12.88
C LYS A 118 10.44 -9.01 12.71
N GLY A 119 10.91 -8.23 11.73
CA GLY A 119 12.31 -7.98 11.48
C GLY A 119 13.08 -9.19 10.92
N ILE A 120 12.37 -10.25 10.48
CA ILE A 120 12.97 -11.46 9.91
C ILE A 120 13.49 -11.18 8.51
N ILE A 121 12.78 -10.36 7.73
CA ILE A 121 13.23 -9.85 6.45
C ILE A 121 13.20 -8.32 6.46
N LYS A 122 14.15 -7.68 5.81
CA LYS A 122 14.21 -6.22 5.59
C LYS A 122 14.33 -5.86 4.11
N ASN A 123 14.78 -6.80 3.30
CA ASN A 123 14.99 -6.63 1.87
C ASN A 123 14.84 -7.96 1.14
N ILE A 124 14.93 -7.92 -0.19
CA ILE A 124 14.77 -9.08 -1.08
C ILE A 124 15.80 -10.19 -0.78
N LEU A 125 17.04 -9.83 -0.43
CA LEU A 125 18.10 -10.82 -0.18
C LEU A 125 17.83 -11.68 1.06
N ASP A 126 17.12 -11.13 2.04
CA ASP A 126 16.80 -11.84 3.27
C ASP A 126 15.82 -12.99 3.02
N LEU A 127 15.02 -12.94 1.93
CA LEU A 127 14.16 -14.06 1.52
C LEU A 127 14.96 -15.35 1.30
N TYR A 128 16.17 -15.22 0.73
CA TYR A 128 17.04 -16.35 0.44
C TYR A 128 17.88 -16.85 1.61
N LYS A 129 17.75 -16.16 2.77
CA LYS A 129 18.40 -16.53 4.03
C LYS A 129 17.41 -17.07 5.07
N LEU A 130 16.12 -17.14 4.69
CA LEU A 130 15.06 -17.62 5.59
C LEU A 130 15.32 -19.06 6.03
N GLN A 131 15.13 -19.31 7.35
CA GLN A 131 15.25 -20.61 7.97
C GLN A 131 13.93 -21.05 8.61
N LYS A 132 13.69 -22.35 8.66
CA LYS A 132 12.45 -22.93 9.21
C LYS A 132 12.20 -22.46 10.64
N GLU A 133 13.22 -22.42 11.46
CA GLU A 133 13.19 -22.08 12.88
C GLU A 133 12.74 -20.63 13.13
N GLN A 134 12.95 -19.73 12.18
CA GLN A 134 12.53 -18.32 12.26
C GLN A 134 11.04 -18.15 11.93
N ILE A 135 10.51 -19.00 11.05
CA ILE A 135 9.15 -18.86 10.49
C ILE A 135 8.14 -19.69 11.28
N LEU A 136 8.53 -20.89 11.69
CA LEU A 136 7.62 -21.84 12.35
C LEU A 136 6.92 -21.30 13.61
N PRO A 137 7.56 -20.47 14.47
CA PRO A 137 6.91 -19.89 15.64
C PRO A 137 5.88 -18.81 15.33
N LEU A 138 5.77 -18.38 14.07
CA LEU A 138 4.86 -17.29 13.70
C LEU A 138 3.40 -17.78 13.66
N VAL A 139 2.51 -16.89 14.03
CA VAL A 139 1.06 -17.15 13.99
C VAL A 139 0.61 -17.56 12.59
N ARG A 140 -0.19 -18.61 12.48
CA ARG A 140 -0.73 -19.19 11.24
C ARG A 140 0.30 -19.87 10.31
N MET A 141 1.50 -20.17 10.82
CA MET A 141 2.54 -20.88 10.07
C MET A 141 2.60 -22.35 10.46
N ALA A 142 1.80 -23.20 9.78
CA ALA A 142 1.90 -24.65 9.93
C ALA A 142 3.17 -25.19 9.22
N GLU A 143 3.71 -26.31 9.68
CA GLU A 143 4.92 -26.93 9.11
C GLU A 143 4.88 -27.07 7.58
N LYS A 144 3.74 -27.53 7.05
CA LYS A 144 3.54 -27.68 5.59
C LYS A 144 3.64 -26.33 4.86
N SER A 145 3.07 -25.26 5.44
CA SER A 145 3.12 -23.91 4.86
C SER A 145 4.55 -23.36 4.84
N VAL A 146 5.30 -23.59 5.93
CA VAL A 146 6.71 -23.18 6.01
C VAL A 146 7.56 -23.96 5.00
N SER A 147 7.35 -25.27 4.88
CA SER A 147 8.07 -26.09 3.88
C SER A 147 7.78 -25.64 2.45
N ASN A 148 6.52 -25.38 2.10
CA ASN A 148 6.12 -24.89 0.79
C ASN A 148 6.76 -23.52 0.48
N LEU A 149 6.79 -22.62 1.47
CA LEU A 149 7.41 -21.30 1.34
C LEU A 149 8.92 -21.43 1.03
N LEU A 150 9.65 -22.21 1.82
CA LEU A 150 11.09 -22.41 1.65
C LEU A 150 11.40 -23.10 0.32
N GLU A 151 10.58 -24.08 -0.09
CA GLU A 151 10.68 -24.70 -1.39
C GLU A 151 10.43 -23.72 -2.54
N GLY A 152 9.41 -22.84 -2.42
CA GLY A 152 9.14 -21.77 -3.37
C GLY A 152 10.32 -20.81 -3.52
N VAL A 153 10.93 -20.40 -2.40
CA VAL A 153 12.15 -19.59 -2.41
C VAL A 153 13.30 -20.32 -3.12
N LEU A 154 13.49 -21.60 -2.84
CA LEU A 154 14.54 -22.39 -3.48
C LEU A 154 14.32 -22.53 -5.00
N LYS A 155 13.10 -22.85 -5.42
CA LYS A 155 12.72 -22.98 -6.84
C LYS A 155 12.91 -21.66 -7.60
N SER A 156 12.68 -20.52 -6.94
CA SER A 156 12.84 -19.22 -7.56
C SER A 156 14.27 -18.94 -8.04
N LYS A 157 15.28 -19.56 -7.44
CA LYS A 157 16.69 -19.41 -7.86
C LYS A 157 16.95 -19.91 -9.29
N ALA A 158 16.09 -20.78 -9.83
CA ALA A 158 16.18 -21.28 -11.22
C ALA A 158 15.40 -20.41 -12.22
N LYS A 159 14.75 -19.34 -11.78
CA LYS A 159 14.03 -18.45 -12.70
C LYS A 159 14.99 -17.71 -13.63
N PRO A 160 14.60 -17.47 -14.90
CA PRO A 160 15.46 -16.80 -15.87
C PRO A 160 15.75 -15.34 -15.48
N PHE A 161 16.92 -14.85 -15.89
CA PHE A 161 17.46 -13.54 -15.50
C PHE A 161 16.52 -12.35 -15.77
N HIS A 162 15.76 -12.37 -16.88
CA HIS A 162 14.77 -11.32 -17.17
C HIS A 162 13.68 -11.20 -16.08
N LYS A 163 13.35 -12.30 -15.38
CA LYS A 163 12.42 -12.28 -14.25
C LYS A 163 13.02 -11.60 -13.03
N VAL A 164 14.31 -11.77 -12.81
CA VAL A 164 15.04 -11.07 -11.74
C VAL A 164 15.04 -9.57 -12.03
N LEU A 165 15.39 -9.17 -13.25
CA LEU A 165 15.40 -7.75 -13.65
C LEU A 165 14.01 -7.12 -13.46
N PHE A 166 12.96 -7.78 -13.94
CA PHE A 166 11.58 -7.31 -13.74
C PHE A 166 11.22 -7.20 -12.25
N GLY A 167 11.67 -8.13 -11.42
CA GLY A 167 11.40 -8.14 -9.99
C GLY A 167 12.13 -7.04 -9.21
N LEU A 168 13.25 -6.55 -9.72
CA LEU A 168 14.01 -5.47 -9.09
C LEU A 168 13.46 -4.07 -9.41
N GLY A 169 12.65 -3.92 -10.47
CA GLY A 169 12.04 -2.66 -10.93
C GLY A 169 12.69 -2.07 -12.14
#